data_87c6ec7da871c88fb983d247943bb6fe
#
_entry.id   87c6ec7da871c88fb983d247943bb6fe
#
_cell.length_a   1.000
_cell.length_b   1.000
_cell.length_c   1.000
_cell.angle_alpha   90.00
_cell.angle_beta   90.00
_cell.angle_gamma   90.00
#
_symmetry.space_group_name_H-M   'P 1'
#
loop_
_entity.id
_entity.type
_entity.pdbx_description
1 polymer ?
#
loop_
_entity_poly.entity_id
_entity_poly.type
_entity_poly.pdbx_seq_one_letter_code
_entity_poly.pdbx_strand_id
1 'polypeptide(L)'
;MHECIRQKIYNLFAKKGVRIEVNETVDAPNFCCLKIRYQPVRGMTLIIGKFTDDVLEVLLIAHEFGHILHYENLSREDAETAYCAIFASNHRGLENISPESKQLVIGIEKKASEYAVDLLRSLECDETILSRAKDTYNDWIRGYSKKARLPEVDAIAL
;
A
#
# COMPACT_ATOMS: atom_id res chain seq x y z
N MET A 1 -16.08 -11.94 -11.25
CA MET A 1 -15.89 -10.47 -11.12
C MET A 1 -14.54 -10.13 -10.50
N HIS A 2 -14.21 -10.62 -9.29
CA HIS A 2 -12.95 -10.32 -8.59
C HIS A 2 -11.70 -10.74 -9.38
N GLU A 3 -11.73 -11.88 -10.05
CA GLU A 3 -10.64 -12.36 -10.93
C GLU A 3 -10.31 -11.36 -12.06
N CYS A 4 -11.33 -10.78 -12.69
CA CYS A 4 -11.14 -9.79 -13.75
C CYS A 4 -10.51 -8.49 -13.20
N ILE A 5 -10.93 -8.01 -12.02
CA ILE A 5 -10.38 -6.82 -11.38
C ILE A 5 -8.93 -7.09 -10.96
N ARG A 6 -8.67 -8.22 -10.31
CA ARG A 6 -7.34 -8.67 -9.92
C ARG A 6 -6.38 -8.65 -11.10
N GLN A 7 -6.77 -9.28 -12.22
CA GLN A 7 -5.95 -9.32 -13.43
C GLN A 7 -5.70 -7.92 -14.01
N LYS A 8 -6.68 -7.03 -13.98
CA LYS A 8 -6.50 -5.64 -14.42
C LYS A 8 -5.43 -4.94 -13.59
N ILE A 9 -5.45 -5.10 -12.25
CA ILE A 9 -4.45 -4.48 -11.36
C ILE A 9 -3.05 -5.08 -11.61
N TYR A 10 -2.92 -6.39 -11.75
CA TYR A 10 -1.64 -7.01 -12.10
C TYR A 10 -1.08 -6.51 -13.44
N ASN A 11 -1.94 -6.30 -14.42
CA ASN A 11 -1.54 -5.71 -15.69
C ASN A 11 -1.04 -4.25 -15.55
N LEU A 12 -1.60 -3.49 -14.58
CA LEU A 12 -1.09 -2.15 -14.26
C LEU A 12 0.31 -2.21 -13.65
N PHE A 13 0.58 -3.14 -12.73
CA PHE A 13 1.93 -3.38 -12.21
C PHE A 13 2.92 -3.73 -13.33
N ALA A 14 2.53 -4.63 -14.23
CA ALA A 14 3.37 -5.02 -15.36
C ALA A 14 3.68 -3.82 -16.27
N LYS A 15 2.71 -2.96 -16.57
CA LYS A 15 2.90 -1.72 -17.34
C LYS A 15 3.86 -0.74 -16.66
N LYS A 16 3.95 -0.75 -15.34
CA LYS A 16 4.91 0.04 -14.55
C LYS A 16 6.28 -0.62 -14.43
N GLY A 17 6.49 -1.78 -15.04
CA GLY A 17 7.74 -2.53 -14.94
C GLY A 17 7.99 -3.14 -13.56
N VAL A 18 6.93 -3.38 -12.78
CA VAL A 18 7.02 -4.03 -11.47
C VAL A 18 7.16 -5.54 -11.67
N ARG A 19 8.18 -6.13 -11.07
CA ARG A 19 8.33 -7.59 -11.01
C ARG A 19 7.40 -8.15 -9.96
N ILE A 20 6.67 -9.21 -10.30
CA ILE A 20 5.77 -9.91 -9.36
C ILE A 20 6.46 -11.20 -8.93
N GLU A 21 6.64 -11.38 -7.63
CA GLU A 21 7.19 -12.59 -7.01
C GLU A 21 6.14 -13.22 -6.09
N VAL A 22 5.77 -14.46 -6.39
CA VAL A 22 4.92 -15.25 -5.50
C VAL A 22 5.82 -15.94 -4.47
N ASN A 23 5.61 -15.66 -3.19
CA ASN A 23 6.33 -16.29 -2.09
C ASN A 23 5.41 -17.23 -1.33
N GLU A 24 5.43 -18.51 -1.70
CA GLU A 24 4.61 -19.54 -1.06
C GLU A 24 5.07 -19.93 0.35
N THR A 25 6.28 -19.49 0.75
CA THR A 25 6.89 -19.83 2.05
C THR A 25 6.59 -18.82 3.15
N VAL A 26 5.87 -17.73 2.85
CA VAL A 26 5.42 -16.79 3.87
C VAL A 26 4.31 -17.44 4.68
N ASP A 27 4.59 -17.75 5.95
CA ASP A 27 3.62 -18.33 6.90
C ASP A 27 2.42 -17.42 7.23
N ALA A 28 2.45 -16.17 6.74
CA ALA A 28 1.34 -15.24 6.90
C ALA A 28 0.37 -15.37 5.72
N PRO A 29 -0.87 -15.84 5.93
CA PRO A 29 -1.89 -15.81 4.89
C PRO A 29 -2.23 -14.35 4.55
N ASN A 30 -2.61 -14.12 3.30
CA ASN A 30 -3.05 -12.80 2.83
C ASN A 30 -1.96 -11.71 2.94
N PHE A 31 -0.76 -12.02 2.50
CA PHE A 31 0.38 -11.10 2.51
C PHE A 31 0.61 -10.48 1.13
N CYS A 32 0.82 -9.17 1.10
CA CYS A 32 1.29 -8.44 -0.06
C CYS A 32 2.22 -7.32 0.39
N CYS A 33 3.29 -7.06 -0.35
CA CYS A 33 4.24 -6.00 -0.04
C CYS A 33 4.94 -5.51 -1.29
N LEU A 34 4.93 -4.21 -1.52
CA LEU A 34 5.72 -3.56 -2.56
C LEU A 34 7.11 -3.21 -2.02
N LYS A 35 8.14 -3.79 -2.62
CA LYS A 35 9.53 -3.41 -2.37
C LYS A 35 10.03 -2.46 -3.45
N ILE A 36 10.47 -1.28 -3.03
CA ILE A 36 11.08 -0.29 -3.90
C ILE A 36 12.59 -0.26 -3.60
N ARG A 37 13.40 -0.41 -4.63
CA ARG A 37 14.85 -0.32 -4.55
C ARG A 37 15.33 0.87 -5.37
N TYR A 38 16.14 1.72 -4.77
CA TYR A 38 16.66 2.91 -5.43
C TYR A 38 18.09 2.74 -5.96
N GLN A 39 18.89 1.82 -5.37
CA GLN A 39 20.28 1.57 -5.75
C GLN A 39 20.58 0.07 -5.78
N PRO A 40 21.53 -0.40 -6.60
CA PRO A 40 22.28 0.34 -7.65
C PRO A 40 21.43 0.69 -8.87
N VAL A 41 20.29 -0.01 -9.06
CA VAL A 41 19.33 0.23 -10.13
C VAL A 41 17.94 0.34 -9.51
N ARG A 42 17.20 1.36 -9.90
CA ARG A 42 15.80 1.51 -9.47
C ARG A 42 14.99 0.30 -9.95
N GLY A 43 14.30 -0.33 -9.03
CA GLY A 43 13.45 -1.47 -9.30
C GLY A 43 12.29 -1.56 -8.32
N MET A 44 11.16 -2.08 -8.77
CA MET A 44 10.01 -2.36 -7.93
C MET A 44 9.66 -3.83 -8.04
N THR A 45 9.41 -4.45 -6.90
CA THR A 45 8.98 -5.85 -6.83
C THR A 45 7.77 -5.95 -5.91
N LEU A 46 6.68 -6.49 -6.42
CA LEU A 46 5.52 -6.85 -5.63
C LEU A 46 5.69 -8.29 -5.15
N ILE A 47 5.80 -8.49 -3.85
CA ILE A 47 5.87 -9.82 -3.24
C ILE A 47 4.47 -10.18 -2.75
N ILE A 48 3.98 -11.34 -3.18
CA ILE A 48 2.64 -11.82 -2.88
C ILE A 48 2.76 -13.16 -2.18
N GLY A 49 2.11 -13.29 -1.03
CA GLY A 49 1.91 -14.58 -0.35
C GLY A 49 0.67 -15.29 -0.87
N LYS A 50 0.29 -16.35 -0.17
CA LYS A 50 -0.92 -17.12 -0.50
C LYS A 50 -2.15 -16.40 0.05
N PHE A 51 -3.11 -16.10 -0.81
CA PHE A 51 -4.40 -15.55 -0.43
C PHE A 51 -5.46 -16.64 -0.24
N THR A 52 -6.29 -16.46 0.77
CA THR A 52 -7.48 -17.28 1.05
C THR A 52 -8.77 -16.50 0.86
N ASP A 53 -8.68 -15.21 0.59
CA ASP A 53 -9.78 -14.27 0.39
C ASP A 53 -9.47 -13.41 -0.87
N ASP A 54 -10.17 -13.69 -1.96
CA ASP A 54 -9.96 -13.03 -3.26
C ASP A 54 -10.25 -11.52 -3.21
N VAL A 55 -11.20 -11.09 -2.37
CA VAL A 55 -11.49 -9.67 -2.21
C VAL A 55 -10.35 -8.99 -1.48
N LEU A 56 -9.84 -9.60 -0.41
CA LEU A 56 -8.71 -9.05 0.33
C LEU A 56 -7.45 -8.96 -0.55
N GLU A 57 -7.22 -9.95 -1.45
CA GLU A 57 -6.15 -9.85 -2.45
C GLU A 57 -6.31 -8.59 -3.31
N VAL A 58 -7.50 -8.37 -3.87
CA VAL A 58 -7.80 -7.18 -4.69
C VAL A 58 -7.52 -5.90 -3.90
N LEU A 59 -7.94 -5.82 -2.63
CA LEU A 59 -7.72 -4.64 -1.80
C LEU A 59 -6.24 -4.39 -1.53
N LEU A 60 -5.49 -5.45 -1.18
CA LEU A 60 -4.06 -5.35 -0.88
C LEU A 60 -3.25 -4.93 -2.10
N ILE A 61 -3.45 -5.58 -3.25
CA ILE A 61 -2.72 -5.20 -4.47
C ILE A 61 -3.12 -3.81 -4.97
N ALA A 62 -4.36 -3.38 -4.78
CA ALA A 62 -4.78 -2.00 -5.08
C ALA A 62 -4.05 -0.99 -4.19
N HIS A 63 -3.92 -1.28 -2.88
CA HIS A 63 -3.18 -0.44 -1.94
C HIS A 63 -1.70 -0.33 -2.31
N GLU A 64 -1.05 -1.44 -2.62
CA GLU A 64 0.36 -1.43 -3.06
C GLU A 64 0.55 -0.66 -4.37
N PHE A 65 -0.42 -0.73 -5.30
CA PHE A 65 -0.41 0.10 -6.50
C PHE A 65 -0.63 1.58 -6.16
N GLY A 66 -1.44 1.88 -5.15
CA GLY A 66 -1.63 3.22 -4.61
C GLY A 66 -0.33 3.87 -4.14
N HIS A 67 0.60 3.11 -3.55
CA HIS A 67 1.94 3.60 -3.23
C HIS A 67 2.70 4.07 -4.49
N ILE A 68 2.62 3.32 -5.60
CA ILE A 68 3.26 3.72 -6.87
C ILE A 68 2.68 5.06 -7.36
N LEU A 69 1.35 5.18 -7.38
CA LEU A 69 0.67 6.40 -7.80
C LEU A 69 1.04 7.59 -6.90
N HIS A 70 1.12 7.36 -5.59
CA HIS A 70 1.54 8.39 -4.65
C HIS A 70 2.97 8.85 -4.94
N TYR A 71 3.94 7.94 -5.05
CA TYR A 71 5.33 8.30 -5.32
C TYR A 71 5.53 8.99 -6.67
N GLU A 72 4.76 8.65 -7.70
CA GLU A 72 4.81 9.32 -9.00
C GLU A 72 4.35 10.78 -8.96
N ASN A 73 3.55 11.14 -7.97
CA ASN A 73 3.05 12.50 -7.76
C ASN A 73 3.91 13.34 -6.78
N LEU A 74 4.97 12.77 -6.22
CA LEU A 74 5.91 13.48 -5.36
C LEU A 74 7.04 14.13 -6.15
N SER A 75 7.56 15.24 -5.65
CA SER A 75 8.86 15.74 -6.08
C SER A 75 9.96 14.71 -5.76
N ARG A 76 11.12 14.83 -6.41
CA ARG A 76 12.25 13.93 -6.10
C ARG A 76 12.65 14.02 -4.63
N GLU A 77 12.71 15.23 -4.08
CA GLU A 77 13.09 15.47 -2.68
C GLU A 77 12.07 14.85 -1.71
N ASP A 78 10.76 15.04 -1.97
CA ASP A 78 9.72 14.46 -1.15
C ASP A 78 9.73 12.91 -1.23
N ALA A 79 9.97 12.36 -2.41
CA ALA A 79 10.08 10.90 -2.59
C ALA A 79 11.29 10.32 -1.84
N GLU A 80 12.43 10.99 -1.85
CA GLU A 80 13.62 10.59 -1.07
C GLU A 80 13.33 10.66 0.44
N THR A 81 12.68 11.71 0.90
CA THR A 81 12.27 11.89 2.30
C THR A 81 11.28 10.81 2.74
N ALA A 82 10.27 10.53 1.93
CA ALA A 82 9.29 9.46 2.17
C ALA A 82 9.96 8.09 2.26
N TYR A 83 10.87 7.81 1.33
CA TYR A 83 11.64 6.56 1.34
C TYR A 83 12.47 6.41 2.61
N CYS A 84 13.18 7.45 3.04
CA CYS A 84 13.96 7.41 4.27
C CYS A 84 13.10 7.15 5.50
N ALA A 85 11.91 7.73 5.59
CA ALA A 85 10.99 7.51 6.70
C ALA A 85 10.46 6.06 6.73
N ILE A 86 10.04 5.52 5.58
CA ILE A 86 9.60 4.13 5.45
C ILE A 86 10.75 3.17 5.78
N PHE A 87 11.96 3.41 5.26
CA PHE A 87 13.13 2.60 5.55
C PHE A 87 13.45 2.58 7.05
N ALA A 88 13.45 3.75 7.70
CA ALA A 88 13.68 3.86 9.14
C ALA A 88 12.60 3.12 9.94
N SER A 89 11.33 3.25 9.56
CA SER A 89 10.21 2.54 10.16
C SER A 89 10.36 1.02 10.08
N ASN A 90 10.76 0.51 8.92
CA ASN A 90 10.93 -0.93 8.70
C ASN A 90 12.12 -1.53 9.48
N HIS A 91 13.18 -0.74 9.72
CA HIS A 91 14.38 -1.23 10.40
C HIS A 91 14.36 -1.01 11.92
N ARG A 92 13.72 0.05 12.39
CA ARG A 92 13.70 0.45 13.82
C ARG A 92 12.38 0.21 14.50
N GLY A 93 11.32 -0.05 13.75
CA GLY A 93 9.94 -0.02 14.20
C GLY A 93 9.36 1.40 14.19
N LEU A 94 8.08 1.48 13.81
CA LEU A 94 7.35 2.76 13.69
C LEU A 94 7.34 3.54 15.02
N GLU A 95 7.27 2.84 16.14
CA GLU A 95 7.28 3.44 17.48
C GLU A 95 8.61 4.13 17.84
N ASN A 96 9.72 3.76 17.19
CA ASN A 96 11.10 4.17 17.52
C ASN A 96 11.69 5.23 16.60
N ILE A 97 10.92 5.76 15.66
CA ILE A 97 11.34 6.85 14.79
C ILE A 97 10.82 8.20 15.27
N SER A 98 11.29 9.30 14.67
CA SER A 98 10.89 10.66 15.09
C SER A 98 9.39 10.91 14.89
N PRO A 99 8.76 11.81 15.65
CA PRO A 99 7.35 12.16 15.48
C PRO A 99 7.01 12.61 14.05
N GLU A 100 7.87 13.39 13.42
CA GLU A 100 7.72 13.86 12.05
C GLU A 100 7.74 12.69 11.06
N SER A 101 8.68 11.76 11.23
CA SER A 101 8.74 10.55 10.41
C SER A 101 7.53 9.63 10.61
N LYS A 102 7.00 9.53 11.83
CA LYS A 102 5.75 8.79 12.11
C LYS A 102 4.57 9.38 11.35
N GLN A 103 4.39 10.70 11.43
CA GLN A 103 3.32 11.40 10.71
C GLN A 103 3.46 11.22 9.20
N LEU A 104 4.69 11.30 8.68
CA LEU A 104 4.96 11.10 7.27
C LEU A 104 4.60 9.68 6.82
N VAL A 105 5.01 8.64 7.56
CA VAL A 105 4.68 7.24 7.25
C VAL A 105 3.16 7.04 7.22
N ILE A 106 2.44 7.52 8.24
CA ILE A 106 0.98 7.40 8.29
C ILE A 106 0.32 8.18 7.14
N GLY A 107 0.84 9.36 6.81
CA GLY A 107 0.38 10.14 5.66
C GLY A 107 0.57 9.41 4.32
N ILE A 108 1.69 8.71 4.15
CA ILE A 108 1.97 7.88 2.97
C ILE A 108 0.97 6.72 2.87
N GLU A 109 0.73 6.00 3.96
CA GLU A 109 -0.23 4.89 3.99
C GLU A 109 -1.66 5.38 3.69
N LYS A 110 -2.04 6.53 4.25
CA LYS A 110 -3.33 7.17 3.97
C LYS A 110 -3.46 7.52 2.50
N LYS A 111 -2.44 8.17 1.90
CA LYS A 111 -2.45 8.55 0.49
C LYS A 111 -2.49 7.34 -0.44
N ALA A 112 -1.72 6.30 -0.17
CA ALA A 112 -1.78 5.06 -0.92
C ALA A 112 -3.19 4.45 -0.89
N SER A 113 -3.84 4.47 0.27
CA SER A 113 -5.21 3.98 0.43
C SER A 113 -6.24 4.83 -0.33
N GLU A 114 -6.11 6.15 -0.34
CA GLU A 114 -6.95 7.06 -1.12
C GLU A 114 -6.82 6.75 -2.62
N TYR A 115 -5.59 6.63 -3.14
CA TYR A 115 -5.34 6.25 -4.53
C TYR A 115 -5.89 4.85 -4.86
N ALA A 116 -5.82 3.91 -3.91
CA ALA A 116 -6.37 2.58 -4.10
C ALA A 116 -7.89 2.60 -4.26
N VAL A 117 -8.61 3.38 -3.45
CA VAL A 117 -10.07 3.56 -3.58
C VAL A 117 -10.41 4.17 -4.93
N ASP A 118 -9.69 5.20 -5.36
CA ASP A 118 -9.92 5.83 -6.67
C ASP A 118 -9.63 4.87 -7.82
N LEU A 119 -8.59 4.05 -7.71
CA LEU A 119 -8.30 2.98 -8.67
C LEU A 119 -9.44 1.97 -8.75
N LEU A 120 -9.90 1.44 -7.61
CA LEU A 120 -11.00 0.47 -7.56
C LEU A 120 -12.28 1.06 -8.16
N ARG A 121 -12.57 2.33 -7.91
CA ARG A 121 -13.69 3.05 -8.53
C ARG A 121 -13.53 3.16 -10.05
N SER A 122 -12.33 3.49 -10.54
CA SER A 122 -12.03 3.58 -11.97
C SER A 122 -12.11 2.23 -12.69
N LEU A 123 -11.96 1.12 -11.95
CA LEU A 123 -12.12 -0.25 -12.44
C LEU A 123 -13.57 -0.74 -12.36
N GLU A 124 -14.50 0.16 -12.00
CA GLU A 124 -15.95 -0.12 -11.90
C GLU A 124 -16.27 -1.22 -10.88
N CYS A 125 -15.53 -1.24 -9.75
CA CYS A 125 -15.85 -2.12 -8.63
C CYS A 125 -17.21 -1.74 -8.04
N ASP A 126 -17.96 -2.75 -7.60
CA ASP A 126 -19.24 -2.52 -6.95
C ASP A 126 -19.09 -1.86 -5.56
N GLU A 127 -20.20 -1.29 -5.06
CA GLU A 127 -20.22 -0.61 -3.76
C GLU A 127 -19.83 -1.51 -2.59
N THR A 128 -20.02 -2.82 -2.70
CA THR A 128 -19.63 -3.78 -1.66
C THR A 128 -18.10 -3.84 -1.52
N ILE A 129 -17.40 -3.91 -2.65
CA ILE A 129 -15.93 -3.89 -2.67
C ILE A 129 -15.42 -2.53 -2.20
N LEU A 130 -16.02 -1.43 -2.66
CA LEU A 130 -15.60 -0.07 -2.28
C LEU A 130 -15.80 0.18 -0.78
N SER A 131 -16.96 -0.24 -0.22
CA SER A 131 -17.21 -0.15 1.22
C SER A 131 -16.21 -0.98 2.03
N ARG A 132 -15.95 -2.23 1.62
CA ARG A 132 -14.98 -3.09 2.27
C ARG A 132 -13.55 -2.52 2.17
N ALA A 133 -13.18 -1.91 1.05
CA ALA A 133 -11.90 -1.24 0.88
C ALA A 133 -11.72 -0.13 1.92
N LYS A 134 -12.71 0.74 2.08
CA LYS A 134 -12.68 1.81 3.07
C LYS A 134 -12.51 1.29 4.49
N ASP A 135 -13.35 0.34 4.88
CA ASP A 135 -13.31 -0.20 6.23
C ASP A 135 -11.94 -0.81 6.52
N THR A 136 -11.43 -1.62 5.56
CA THR A 136 -10.12 -2.26 5.68
C THR A 136 -8.98 -1.24 5.77
N TYR A 137 -8.95 -0.24 4.88
CA TYR A 137 -7.88 0.76 4.88
C TYR A 137 -7.94 1.67 6.10
N ASN A 138 -9.14 2.05 6.55
CA ASN A 138 -9.30 2.83 7.79
C ASN A 138 -8.83 2.04 9.02
N ASP A 139 -9.10 0.73 9.07
CA ASP A 139 -8.60 -0.13 10.15
C ASP A 139 -7.07 -0.20 10.15
N TRP A 140 -6.44 -0.30 9.00
CA TRP A 140 -4.98 -0.29 8.89
C TRP A 140 -4.40 1.05 9.33
N ILE A 141 -4.95 2.18 8.88
CA ILE A 141 -4.47 3.52 9.28
C ILE A 141 -4.61 3.71 10.79
N ARG A 142 -5.73 3.28 11.39
CA ARG A 142 -5.90 3.28 12.85
C ARG A 142 -4.85 2.41 13.55
N GLY A 143 -4.55 1.24 12.98
CA GLY A 143 -3.48 0.36 13.46
C GLY A 143 -2.10 1.02 13.44
N TYR A 144 -1.76 1.72 12.36
CA TYR A 144 -0.53 2.49 12.25
C TYR A 144 -0.47 3.63 13.28
N SER A 145 -1.54 4.41 13.43
CA SER A 145 -1.62 5.51 14.40
C SER A 145 -1.44 5.00 15.85
N LYS A 146 -2.09 3.90 16.17
CA LYS A 146 -1.94 3.25 17.49
C LYS A 146 -0.51 2.77 17.74
N LYS A 147 0.11 2.11 16.75
CA LYS A 147 1.50 1.64 16.83
C LYS A 147 2.48 2.82 16.93
N ALA A 148 2.22 3.91 16.23
CA ALA A 148 3.01 5.12 16.29
C ALA A 148 2.82 5.91 17.61
N ARG A 149 1.79 5.59 18.41
CA ARG A 149 1.35 6.34 19.59
C ARG A 149 0.98 7.79 19.26
N LEU A 150 0.33 7.98 18.12
CA LEU A 150 -0.20 9.26 17.66
C LEU A 150 -1.73 9.31 17.81
N PRO A 151 -2.34 10.51 17.88
CA PRO A 151 -3.79 10.65 17.77
C PRO A 151 -4.32 9.96 16.50
N GLU A 152 -5.57 9.52 16.56
CA GLU A 152 -6.23 8.96 15.37
C GLU A 152 -6.23 9.99 14.23
N VAL A 153 -5.89 9.50 13.05
CA VAL A 153 -5.93 10.30 11.81
C VAL A 153 -7.36 10.23 11.25
N ASP A 154 -7.83 11.32 10.68
CA ASP A 154 -9.12 11.37 10.02
C ASP A 154 -9.29 10.25 9.00
N ALA A 155 -10.46 9.64 8.99
CA ALA A 155 -10.82 8.58 8.06
C ALA A 155 -10.60 9.01 6.61
N ILE A 156 -10.37 8.03 5.74
CA ILE A 156 -10.32 8.25 4.30
C ILE A 156 -11.70 8.76 3.85
N ALA A 157 -11.74 9.95 3.26
CA ALA A 157 -12.93 10.45 2.62
C ALA A 157 -13.20 9.66 1.32
N LEU A 158 -14.47 9.45 1.02
CA LEU A 158 -14.89 8.90 -0.28
C LEU A 158 -15.37 10.00 -1.17
#